data_6bc77472826d909826459a1fece69f49
#
_entry.id   6bc77472826d909826459a1fece69f49
#
_cell.length_a   1.000
_cell.length_b   1.000
_cell.length_c   1.000
_cell.angle_alpha   90.00
_cell.angle_beta   90.00
_cell.angle_gamma   90.00
#
_symmetry.space_group_name_H-M   'P 1'
#
loop_
_entity.id
_entity.type
_entity.pdbx_description
1 polymer ?
#
loop_
_entity_poly.entity_id
_entity_poly.type
_entity_poly.pdbx_seq_one_letter_code
_entity_poly.pdbx_strand_id
1 'polypeptide(L)'
;MTTDLTISRTRPEPPPQRERSVSGVAPALRLLADPLRAAILDRLADEELCVCHLQEELGAKQTLVSHHLRALRDAGLVESERAGRYTYYRLSPGALADVRRAVDDVVEASRTRKPRRPC
;
A
#
# COMPACT_ATOMS: atom_id res chain seq x y z
N MET A 1 3.66 -40.68 13.60
CA MET A 1 3.53 -40.41 13.48
C MET A 1 3.76 -39.50 13.18
N THR A 2 3.58 -39.49 13.14
CA THR A 2 3.62 -38.73 12.92
C THR A 2 3.97 -37.72 12.43
N THR A 3 4.04 -37.88 12.57
CA THR A 3 4.26 -37.10 12.33
C THR A 3 4.61 -36.17 11.68
N ASP A 4 4.65 -36.42 11.70
CA ASP A 4 4.98 -35.72 11.31
C ASP A 4 5.16 -34.80 10.76
N LEU A 5 4.94 -35.06 10.76
CA LEU A 5 5.02 -34.40 10.40
C LEU A 5 5.30 -33.44 10.08
N THR A 6 5.24 -33.66 10.33
CA THR A 6 5.40 -33.00 10.31
C THR A 6 5.86 -32.09 9.92
N ILE A 7 6.02 -32.26 9.99
CA ILE A 7 6.32 -31.59 9.99
C ILE A 7 6.80 -30.73 9.45
N SER A 8 6.82 -30.89 9.27
CA SER A 8 7.21 -30.28 9.07
C SER A 8 7.31 -29.33 8.68
N ARG A 9 7.08 -29.52 8.68
CA ARG A 9 6.94 -28.83 8.61
C ARG A 9 7.24 -27.90 8.49
N THR A 10 7.38 -28.03 8.41
CA THR A 10 7.55 -27.30 8.54
C THR A 10 7.93 -26.37 8.13
N ARG A 11 7.96 -26.22 7.94
CA ARG A 11 8.23 -25.23 7.72
C ARG A 11 8.91 -24.48 7.22
N PRO A 12 9.19 -24.84 6.98
CA PRO A 12 10.04 -23.79 6.80
C PRO A 12 9.55 -22.51 6.39
N GLU A 13 9.60 -21.94 6.79
CA GLU A 13 9.15 -20.79 6.71
C GLU A 13 9.56 -19.86 5.74
N PRO A 14 8.86 -18.97 5.29
CA PRO A 14 9.26 -18.08 4.25
C PRO A 14 10.38 -17.21 4.70
N PRO A 15 11.31 -16.90 3.82
CA PRO A 15 12.37 -15.99 4.19
C PRO A 15 11.79 -14.65 4.56
N PRO A 16 12.18 -14.09 5.69
CA PRO A 16 11.67 -12.78 6.11
C PRO A 16 11.96 -11.67 5.09
N GLN A 17 13.03 -11.78 4.32
CA GLN A 17 13.33 -10.76 3.34
C GLN A 17 12.25 -10.61 2.31
N ARG A 18 11.60 -11.72 1.94
CA ARG A 18 10.59 -11.67 0.93
C ARG A 18 9.39 -10.82 1.38
N GLU A 19 9.03 -10.97 2.65
CA GLU A 19 7.88 -10.23 3.15
C GLU A 19 8.14 -8.75 3.28
N ARG A 20 9.39 -8.37 3.45
CA ARG A 20 9.75 -6.98 3.62
C ARG A 20 10.30 -6.36 2.36
N SER A 21 10.32 -7.11 1.26
CA SER A 21 10.91 -6.61 0.03
C SER A 21 9.95 -5.68 -0.70
N VAL A 22 10.51 -4.88 -1.58
CA VAL A 22 9.72 -4.01 -2.43
C VAL A 22 8.75 -4.84 -3.29
N SER A 23 9.19 -6.03 -3.72
CA SER A 23 8.31 -6.91 -4.48
C SER A 23 7.05 -7.26 -3.71
N GLY A 24 7.16 -7.42 -2.39
CA GLY A 24 6.02 -7.78 -1.57
C GLY A 24 4.97 -6.68 -1.50
N VAL A 25 5.35 -5.42 -1.73
CA VAL A 25 4.40 -4.32 -1.72
C VAL A 25 4.15 -3.76 -3.13
N ALA A 26 4.51 -4.53 -4.16
CA ALA A 26 4.34 -4.07 -5.54
C ALA A 26 2.91 -3.70 -5.89
N PRO A 27 1.88 -4.43 -5.43
CA PRO A 27 0.50 -4.01 -5.73
C PRO A 27 0.19 -2.62 -5.21
N ALA A 28 0.64 -2.29 -4.00
CA ALA A 28 0.42 -0.95 -3.44
C ALA A 28 1.20 0.09 -4.23
N LEU A 29 2.43 -0.21 -4.61
CA LEU A 29 3.24 0.71 -5.40
C LEU A 29 2.61 0.99 -6.75
N ARG A 30 2.03 -0.04 -7.37
CA ARG A 30 1.37 0.14 -8.64
C ARG A 30 0.20 1.11 -8.52
N LEU A 31 -0.56 1.01 -7.45
CA LEU A 31 -1.65 1.94 -7.22
C LEU A 31 -1.15 3.36 -7.02
N LEU A 32 -0.05 3.52 -6.31
CA LEU A 32 0.52 4.84 -6.05
C LEU A 32 1.11 5.49 -7.29
N ALA A 33 1.38 4.70 -8.33
CA ALA A 33 1.99 5.22 -9.54
C ALA A 33 1.03 6.01 -10.42
N ASP A 34 -0.28 5.88 -10.20
CA ASP A 34 -1.26 6.65 -10.95
C ASP A 34 -1.31 8.08 -10.41
N PRO A 35 -1.16 9.10 -11.27
CA PRO A 35 -1.09 10.49 -10.77
C PRO A 35 -2.34 10.94 -10.02
N LEU A 36 -3.53 10.55 -10.47
CA LEU A 36 -4.75 10.96 -9.78
C LEU A 36 -4.87 10.28 -8.43
N ARG A 37 -4.52 9.00 -8.37
CA ARG A 37 -4.55 8.29 -7.08
C ARG A 37 -3.55 8.90 -6.12
N ALA A 38 -2.37 9.24 -6.59
CA ALA A 38 -1.38 9.90 -5.74
C ALA A 38 -1.91 11.23 -5.22
N ALA A 39 -2.58 12.00 -6.09
CA ALA A 39 -3.15 13.27 -5.69
C ALA A 39 -4.26 13.10 -4.66
N ILE A 40 -5.08 12.05 -4.80
CA ILE A 40 -6.10 11.75 -3.80
C ILE A 40 -5.45 11.47 -2.45
N LEU A 41 -4.40 10.69 -2.43
CA LEU A 41 -3.71 10.37 -1.18
C LEU A 41 -3.10 11.61 -0.54
N ASP A 42 -2.56 12.51 -1.35
CA ASP A 42 -2.02 13.77 -0.83
C ASP A 42 -3.10 14.57 -0.10
N ARG A 43 -4.30 14.62 -0.68
CA ARG A 43 -5.39 15.36 -0.04
C ARG A 43 -5.85 14.68 1.24
N LEU A 44 -5.95 13.37 1.21
CA LEU A 44 -6.39 12.62 2.37
C LEU A 44 -5.35 12.58 3.49
N ALA A 45 -4.11 12.94 3.18
CA ALA A 45 -3.09 13.06 4.22
C ALA A 45 -3.40 14.18 5.20
N ASP A 46 -4.13 15.20 4.74
CA ASP A 46 -4.42 16.36 5.56
C ASP A 46 -5.75 16.25 6.31
N GLU A 47 -6.74 15.59 5.70
CA GLU A 47 -8.07 15.55 6.31
C GLU A 47 -8.93 14.48 5.65
N GLU A 48 -9.99 14.12 6.35
CA GLU A 48 -10.99 13.24 5.77
C GLU A 48 -11.81 14.02 4.76
N LEU A 49 -12.11 13.39 3.64
CA LEU A 49 -12.84 14.06 2.57
C LEU A 49 -13.85 13.10 1.94
N CYS A 50 -14.96 13.66 1.47
CA CYS A 50 -15.91 12.88 0.69
C CYS A 50 -15.59 13.02 -0.80
N VAL A 51 -16.27 12.24 -1.63
CA VAL A 51 -16.04 12.25 -3.07
C VAL A 51 -16.23 13.65 -3.65
N CYS A 52 -17.24 14.39 -3.18
CA CYS A 52 -17.48 15.73 -3.72
C CYS A 52 -16.32 16.68 -3.44
N HIS A 53 -15.74 16.60 -2.26
CA HIS A 53 -14.58 17.46 -1.95
C HIS A 53 -13.42 17.13 -2.87
N LEU A 54 -13.15 15.83 -3.06
CA LEU A 54 -12.05 15.42 -3.91
C LEU A 54 -12.28 15.78 -5.35
N GLN A 55 -13.51 15.61 -5.81
CA GLN A 55 -13.88 15.98 -7.17
C GLN A 55 -13.62 17.46 -7.41
N GLU A 56 -14.05 18.28 -6.49
CA GLU A 56 -13.92 19.71 -6.60
C GLU A 56 -12.46 20.14 -6.57
N GLU A 57 -11.70 19.62 -5.61
CA GLU A 57 -10.31 20.02 -5.45
C GLU A 57 -9.41 19.53 -6.56
N LEU A 58 -9.70 18.35 -7.10
CA LEU A 58 -8.85 17.75 -8.12
C LEU A 58 -9.33 18.00 -9.53
N GLY A 59 -10.53 18.57 -9.68
CA GLY A 59 -11.08 18.85 -11.01
C GLY A 59 -11.34 17.60 -11.81
N ALA A 60 -11.64 16.49 -11.15
CA ALA A 60 -11.85 15.22 -11.80
C ALA A 60 -13.32 14.82 -11.72
N LYS A 61 -13.76 13.96 -12.64
CA LYS A 61 -15.14 13.50 -12.64
C LYS A 61 -15.42 12.60 -11.47
N GLN A 62 -16.65 12.66 -10.95
CA GLN A 62 -17.05 11.87 -9.79
C GLN A 62 -16.84 10.38 -10.02
N THR A 63 -17.21 9.88 -11.19
CA THR A 63 -17.07 8.46 -11.48
C THR A 63 -15.62 8.02 -11.43
N LEU A 64 -14.72 8.87 -11.90
CA LEU A 64 -13.31 8.54 -11.89
C LEU A 64 -12.74 8.56 -10.49
N VAL A 65 -13.10 9.59 -9.70
CA VAL A 65 -12.67 9.68 -8.30
C VAL A 65 -13.18 8.47 -7.53
N SER A 66 -14.45 8.13 -7.71
CA SER A 66 -15.04 6.98 -7.03
C SER A 66 -14.35 5.67 -7.42
N HIS A 67 -13.99 5.52 -8.67
CA HIS A 67 -13.28 4.35 -9.15
C HIS A 67 -11.93 4.21 -8.45
N HIS A 68 -11.18 5.30 -8.40
CA HIS A 68 -9.87 5.27 -7.76
C HIS A 68 -9.98 5.03 -6.25
N LEU A 69 -10.97 5.65 -5.60
CA LEU A 69 -11.17 5.43 -4.17
C LEU A 69 -11.51 3.98 -3.87
N ARG A 70 -12.30 3.35 -4.73
CA ARG A 70 -12.61 1.94 -4.55
C ARG A 70 -11.36 1.08 -4.65
N ALA A 71 -10.53 1.35 -5.66
CA ALA A 71 -9.29 0.62 -5.83
C ALA A 71 -8.37 0.77 -4.61
N LEU A 72 -8.27 2.01 -4.11
CA LEU A 72 -7.44 2.27 -2.94
C LEU A 72 -8.00 1.60 -1.68
N ARG A 73 -9.32 1.59 -1.53
CA ARG A 73 -9.94 0.95 -0.38
C ARG A 73 -9.75 -0.56 -0.43
N ASP A 74 -9.95 -1.15 -1.62
CA ASP A 74 -9.81 -2.60 -1.76
C ASP A 74 -8.37 -3.05 -1.48
N ALA A 75 -7.41 -2.18 -1.70
CA ALA A 75 -6.01 -2.48 -1.41
C ALA A 75 -5.63 -2.12 0.03
N GLY A 76 -6.56 -1.59 0.81
CA GLY A 76 -6.29 -1.25 2.20
C GLY A 76 -5.54 0.05 2.42
N LEU A 77 -5.43 0.88 1.38
CA LEU A 77 -4.71 2.15 1.51
C LEU A 77 -5.58 3.26 2.06
N VAL A 78 -6.89 3.16 1.90
CA VAL A 78 -7.83 4.09 2.49
C VAL A 78 -8.94 3.33 3.18
N GLU A 79 -9.58 3.99 4.13
CA GLU A 79 -10.76 3.52 4.82
C GLU A 79 -11.90 4.46 4.51
N SER A 80 -13.13 3.96 4.64
CA SER A 80 -14.30 4.79 4.41
C SER A 80 -15.27 4.63 5.56
N GLU A 81 -16.03 5.68 5.80
CA GLU A 81 -17.03 5.69 6.86
C GLU A 81 -18.24 6.47 6.38
N ARG A 82 -19.40 5.88 6.56
CA ARG A 82 -20.65 6.53 6.21
C ARG A 82 -21.05 7.49 7.32
N ALA A 83 -21.36 8.72 6.94
CA ALA A 83 -21.82 9.71 7.90
C ALA A 83 -22.97 10.46 7.25
N GLY A 84 -24.19 10.14 7.65
CA GLY A 84 -25.38 10.70 7.02
C GLY A 84 -25.48 10.22 5.60
N ARG A 85 -25.61 11.16 4.66
CA ARG A 85 -25.73 10.84 3.25
C ARG A 85 -24.39 10.81 2.51
N TYR A 86 -23.30 11.08 3.23
CA TYR A 86 -21.97 11.14 2.61
C TYR A 86 -21.10 10.01 3.12
N THR A 87 -20.17 9.60 2.30
CA THR A 87 -19.12 8.68 2.69
C THR A 87 -17.82 9.45 2.73
N TYR A 88 -17.15 9.39 3.86
CA TYR A 88 -15.87 10.06 4.07
C TYR A 88 -14.74 9.05 3.96
N TYR A 89 -13.65 9.48 3.38
CA TYR A 89 -12.49 8.64 3.18
C TYR A 89 -11.30 9.22 3.94
N ARG A 90 -10.47 8.33 4.45
CA ARG A 90 -9.25 8.71 5.15
C ARG A 90 -8.16 7.70 4.87
N LEU A 91 -6.91 8.10 5.03
CA LEU A 91 -5.80 7.20 4.81
C LEU A 91 -5.78 6.11 5.88
N SER A 92 -5.35 4.93 5.46
CA SER A 92 -5.07 3.84 6.36
C SER A 92 -3.56 3.76 6.51
N PRO A 93 -3.00 4.24 7.63
CA PRO A 93 -1.53 4.37 7.72
C PRO A 93 -0.79 3.05 7.68
N GLY A 94 -1.45 1.95 8.05
CA GLY A 94 -0.76 0.66 8.11
C GLY A 94 -0.18 0.21 6.79
N ALA A 95 -0.99 0.27 5.71
CA ALA A 95 -0.51 -0.19 4.41
C ALA A 95 0.62 0.69 3.88
N LEU A 96 0.51 2.00 4.10
CA LEU A 96 1.56 2.92 3.67
C LEU A 96 2.83 2.72 4.49
N ALA A 97 2.69 2.39 5.76
CA ALA A 97 3.84 2.09 6.60
C ALA A 97 4.56 0.83 6.11
N ASP A 98 3.83 -0.15 5.61
CA ASP A 98 4.44 -1.35 5.03
C ASP A 98 5.27 -1.00 3.80
N VAL A 99 4.74 -0.12 2.95
CA VAL A 99 5.48 0.34 1.77
C VAL A 99 6.76 1.07 2.20
N ARG A 100 6.63 1.94 3.19
CA ARG A 100 7.78 2.69 3.68
C ARG A 100 8.86 1.75 4.22
N ARG A 101 8.46 0.77 5.01
CA ARG A 101 9.43 -0.18 5.57
C ARG A 101 10.13 -0.97 4.48
N ALA A 102 9.39 -1.39 3.46
CA ALA A 102 9.99 -2.14 2.37
C ALA A 102 11.04 -1.32 1.64
N VAL A 103 10.73 -0.04 1.39
CA VAL A 103 11.68 0.86 0.74
C VAL A 103 12.89 1.12 1.64
N ASP A 104 12.63 1.35 2.93
CA ASP A 104 13.71 1.57 3.89
C ASP A 104 14.65 0.37 3.97
N ASP A 105 14.11 -0.83 3.92
CA ASP A 105 14.93 -2.04 3.97
C ASP A 105 15.87 -2.13 2.77
N VAL A 106 15.38 -1.76 1.59
CA VAL A 106 16.20 -1.75 0.39
C VAL A 106 17.30 -0.70 0.52
N VAL A 107 16.94 0.48 1.00
CA VAL A 107 17.92 1.55 1.19
C VAL A 107 19.00 1.12 2.17
N GLU A 108 18.58 0.53 3.29
CA GLU A 108 19.52 0.12 4.33
C GLU A 108 20.45 -0.98 3.81
N ALA A 109 19.88 -1.94 3.07
CA ALA A 109 20.69 -3.01 2.50
C ALA A 109 21.73 -2.47 1.53
N SER A 110 21.37 -1.41 0.81
CA SER A 110 22.30 -0.84 -0.18
C SER A 110 23.51 -0.20 0.48
N ARG A 111 23.39 0.20 1.75
CA ARG A 111 24.51 0.82 2.47
C ARG A 111 25.60 -0.15 2.82
N THR A 112 25.23 -1.43 2.94
CA THR A 112 26.18 -2.49 3.31
C THR A 112 26.41 -3.45 2.16
N ARG A 113 26.17 -3.00 0.94
CA ARG A 113 26.29 -3.87 -0.21
C ARG A 113 27.72 -4.38 -0.39
N LYS A 114 27.79 -5.59 -0.87
CA LYS A 114 29.09 -6.20 -1.15
C LYS A 114 29.42 -6.02 -2.62
N PRO A 115 30.68 -5.76 -2.92
CA PRO A 115 31.06 -5.69 -4.31
C PRO A 115 30.92 -7.06 -4.95
N ARG A 116 30.39 -7.06 -6.15
CA ARG A 116 30.26 -8.30 -6.89
C ARG A 116 30.86 -8.08 -8.26
N ARG A 117 32.05 -8.50 -8.36
CA ARG A 117 32.72 -8.34 -9.62
C ARG A 117 33.81 -9.35 -9.74
N PRO A 118 34.32 -9.54 -10.95
CA PRO A 118 33.85 -8.94 -12.20
C PRO A 118 32.74 -9.75 -12.79
N CYS A 119 32.07 -9.23 -13.77
CA CYS A 119 31.10 -10.00 -14.49
C CYS A 119 31.67 -10.59 -15.75
#